data_5cfd87171cc068ae0824ff5f3d3db1f4
#
_entry.id   5cfd87171cc068ae0824ff5f3d3db1f4
#
_cell.length_a   1.000
_cell.length_b   1.000
_cell.length_c   1.000
_cell.angle_alpha   90.00
_cell.angle_beta   90.00
_cell.angle_gamma   90.00
#
_symmetry.space_group_name_H-M   'P 1'
#
loop_
_entity.id
_entity.type
_entity.pdbx_description
1 polymer ?
#
loop_
_entity_poly.entity_id
_entity_poly.type
_entity_poly.pdbx_seq_one_letter_code
_entity_poly.pdbx_strand_id
1 'polypeptide(L)'
;MADYTYTPMPDHGARTSVLAYLVTAAVILLLMMVFGLLMRLEQAQIISMGPVSFYELLTLHGAGMVGIVSIAGLAIMWHFLSQYVDLSERIFVVNLGIFLVGVVMLLVSVFSGSFHGAWTFLYPLPSQSMGMWDEGAAALFLGGLLLIGAGFLLLHLDIARAIIGRYGSLARALGWPQLFGPDDGHAPPAAVVASTMVTIVNVIGLVIGASIITMMLINLYHPAFTIDPLLAKGMIYMFGHIIINAVIYMAVIAVYEILPRYTRRPWKSNKAFIASWTASTIFVLFIFPHHLLMDFAFPKWFLIMGQVIGYLNTFPVLVVTAYGALMIVYRSGIRWDMASRLLFLSLFGWAAGAMPAFIDGTISVNYVMHNTLWVPGHFHTYLLLGMVSMVFGFMYYLGKPNQQAQGNAIDRAAFWGFAIGTLGFTLSFLYSGMESVPRRFAVHLPAWIPYDRVASVFVVLVIACTLWFVTRFLTRLGQSARDYPRATLVRSAVA
;
A
#
# COMPACT_ATOMS: atom_id res chain seq x y z
N MET A 1 -32.87 -17.58 -0.81
CA MET A 1 -31.70 -17.65 -1.67
C MET A 1 -31.33 -16.22 -2.05
N ALA A 2 -30.27 -15.66 -1.47
CA ALA A 2 -29.80 -14.35 -1.92
C ALA A 2 -28.96 -14.60 -3.19
N ASP A 3 -29.54 -14.28 -4.32
CA ASP A 3 -28.85 -14.30 -5.60
C ASP A 3 -27.84 -13.16 -5.60
N TYR A 4 -26.54 -13.47 -5.45
CA TYR A 4 -25.46 -12.50 -5.52
C TYR A 4 -25.19 -12.08 -6.96
N THR A 5 -26.26 -11.67 -7.65
CA THR A 5 -26.13 -11.17 -9.01
C THR A 5 -25.32 -9.87 -9.02
N TYR A 6 -24.32 -9.84 -9.88
CA TYR A 6 -23.56 -8.66 -10.26
C TYR A 6 -24.52 -7.54 -10.66
N THR A 7 -24.53 -6.47 -9.91
CA THR A 7 -25.22 -5.23 -10.30
C THR A 7 -24.16 -4.34 -10.97
N PRO A 8 -24.28 -4.03 -12.27
CA PRO A 8 -23.39 -3.07 -12.91
C PRO A 8 -23.43 -1.76 -12.16
N MET A 9 -22.27 -1.13 -11.95
CA MET A 9 -22.20 0.18 -11.30
C MET A 9 -23.14 1.18 -11.98
N PRO A 10 -23.91 1.96 -11.20
CA PRO A 10 -24.56 3.16 -11.72
C PRO A 10 -23.48 4.16 -12.14
N ASP A 11 -23.63 4.68 -13.34
CA ASP A 11 -22.64 5.37 -14.15
C ASP A 11 -22.08 6.71 -13.62
N HIS A 12 -20.95 7.08 -14.14
CA HIS A 12 -20.26 8.39 -14.24
C HIS A 12 -19.69 9.02 -12.96
N GLY A 13 -20.42 9.23 -11.86
CA GLY A 13 -19.92 9.89 -10.65
C GLY A 13 -18.85 9.06 -9.94
N ALA A 14 -19.18 7.83 -9.60
CA ALA A 14 -18.31 6.90 -8.90
C ALA A 14 -16.98 6.62 -9.66
N ARG A 15 -17.01 6.56 -11.00
CA ARG A 15 -15.81 6.45 -11.83
C ARG A 15 -14.93 7.68 -11.70
N THR A 16 -15.51 8.89 -11.70
CA THR A 16 -14.77 10.15 -11.57
C THR A 16 -14.05 10.23 -10.23
N SER A 17 -14.71 9.82 -9.14
CA SER A 17 -14.13 9.79 -7.80
C SER A 17 -12.93 8.82 -7.72
N VAL A 18 -13.04 7.61 -8.28
CA VAL A 18 -11.93 6.66 -8.37
C VAL A 18 -10.77 7.23 -9.18
N LEU A 19 -11.06 7.90 -10.32
CA LEU A 19 -10.03 8.53 -11.14
C LEU A 19 -9.31 9.67 -10.38
N ALA A 20 -10.04 10.47 -9.59
CA ALA A 20 -9.43 11.51 -8.75
C ALA A 20 -8.42 10.91 -7.75
N TYR A 21 -8.76 9.81 -7.09
CA TYR A 21 -7.83 9.08 -6.23
C TYR A 21 -6.59 8.61 -6.96
N LEU A 22 -6.76 8.00 -8.14
CA LEU A 22 -5.63 7.47 -8.93
C LEU A 22 -4.73 8.58 -9.48
N VAL A 23 -5.30 9.71 -9.92
CA VAL A 23 -4.53 10.88 -10.36
C VAL A 23 -3.75 11.47 -9.21
N THR A 24 -4.38 11.65 -8.04
CA THR A 24 -3.70 12.12 -6.83
C THR A 24 -2.55 11.19 -6.46
N ALA A 25 -2.80 9.87 -6.43
CA ALA A 25 -1.76 8.88 -6.15
C ALA A 25 -0.60 8.95 -7.15
N ALA A 26 -0.90 9.08 -8.45
CA ALA A 26 0.12 9.13 -9.49
C ALA A 26 1.01 10.37 -9.40
N VAL A 27 0.42 11.54 -9.12
CA VAL A 27 1.18 12.81 -8.96
C VAL A 27 2.10 12.74 -7.75
N ILE A 28 1.57 12.32 -6.60
CA ILE A 28 2.37 12.21 -5.38
C ILE A 28 3.43 11.12 -5.55
N LEU A 29 3.13 9.98 -6.22
CA LEU A 29 4.11 8.93 -6.50
C LEU A 29 5.33 9.47 -7.24
N LEU A 30 5.13 10.22 -8.33
CA LEU A 30 6.24 10.80 -9.08
C LEU A 30 7.06 11.76 -8.23
N LEU A 31 6.42 12.60 -7.41
CA LEU A 31 7.12 13.50 -6.50
C LEU A 31 7.95 12.73 -5.47
N MET A 32 7.38 11.71 -4.85
CA MET A 32 8.10 10.88 -3.87
C MET A 32 9.24 10.08 -4.50
N MET A 33 9.11 9.64 -5.76
CA MET A 33 10.20 8.99 -6.49
C MET A 33 11.35 9.96 -6.75
N VAL A 34 11.06 11.23 -7.06
CA VAL A 34 12.09 12.29 -7.19
C VAL A 34 12.80 12.49 -5.86
N PHE A 35 12.09 12.55 -4.73
CA PHE A 35 12.73 12.67 -3.42
C PHE A 35 13.62 11.47 -3.10
N GLY A 36 13.17 10.25 -3.43
CA GLY A 36 13.99 9.04 -3.31
C GLY A 36 15.25 9.08 -4.18
N LEU A 37 15.15 9.60 -5.40
CA LEU A 37 16.30 9.79 -6.29
C LEU A 37 17.29 10.80 -5.71
N LEU A 38 16.82 11.96 -5.24
CA LEU A 38 17.69 12.99 -4.66
C LEU A 38 18.46 12.44 -3.45
N MET A 39 17.81 11.71 -2.55
CA MET A 39 18.49 11.03 -1.45
C MET A 39 19.55 10.05 -1.95
N ARG A 40 19.25 9.29 -3.00
CA ARG A 40 20.22 8.34 -3.56
C ARG A 40 21.41 9.03 -4.22
N LEU A 41 21.18 10.17 -4.91
CA LEU A 41 22.24 10.98 -5.51
C LEU A 41 23.16 11.64 -4.45
N GLU A 42 22.61 12.04 -3.30
CA GLU A 42 23.39 12.50 -2.13
C GLU A 42 24.31 11.40 -1.63
N GLN A 43 23.76 10.19 -1.37
CA GLN A 43 24.54 9.04 -0.90
C GLN A 43 25.60 8.60 -1.91
N ALA A 44 25.32 8.73 -3.21
CA ALA A 44 26.25 8.48 -4.31
C ALA A 44 27.32 9.56 -4.48
N GLN A 45 27.27 10.63 -3.69
CA GLN A 45 28.14 11.82 -3.79
C GLN A 45 28.10 12.45 -5.19
N ILE A 46 26.93 12.48 -5.84
CA ILE A 46 26.69 13.15 -7.11
C ILE A 46 26.17 14.57 -6.87
N ILE A 47 25.39 14.76 -5.81
CA ILE A 47 24.92 16.07 -5.33
C ILE A 47 25.27 16.20 -3.84
N SER A 48 25.17 17.44 -3.30
CA SER A 48 25.30 17.71 -1.87
C SER A 48 24.15 18.59 -1.41
N MET A 49 23.28 18.08 -0.52
CA MET A 49 22.14 18.81 0.04
C MET A 49 22.21 19.04 1.54
N GLY A 50 23.11 18.36 2.21
CA GLY A 50 23.26 18.40 3.66
C GLY A 50 22.25 17.53 4.44
N PRO A 51 22.56 17.22 5.70
CA PRO A 51 21.79 16.25 6.49
C PRO A 51 20.34 16.66 6.73
N VAL A 52 20.06 17.92 7.04
CA VAL A 52 18.70 18.39 7.33
C VAL A 52 17.79 18.15 6.12
N SER A 53 18.19 18.63 4.94
CA SER A 53 17.40 18.43 3.71
C SER A 53 17.25 16.97 3.33
N PHE A 54 18.30 16.14 3.56
CA PHE A 54 18.20 14.70 3.36
C PHE A 54 17.11 14.08 4.24
N TYR A 55 17.04 14.43 5.54
CA TYR A 55 16.05 13.87 6.45
C TYR A 55 14.66 14.48 6.26
N GLU A 56 14.53 15.72 5.78
CA GLU A 56 13.26 16.28 5.29
C GLU A 56 12.71 15.44 4.13
N LEU A 57 13.54 15.16 3.11
CA LEU A 57 13.13 14.31 1.99
C LEU A 57 12.84 12.88 2.43
N LEU A 58 13.62 12.31 3.36
CA LEU A 58 13.36 10.98 3.91
C LEU A 58 11.99 10.91 4.61
N THR A 59 11.66 11.95 5.39
CA THR A 59 10.39 12.06 6.10
C THR A 59 9.22 12.05 5.13
N LEU A 60 9.26 12.91 4.11
CA LEU A 60 8.19 13.01 3.11
C LEU A 60 8.13 11.78 2.20
N HIS A 61 9.28 11.27 1.74
CA HIS A 61 9.33 10.08 0.89
C HIS A 61 8.67 8.89 1.59
N GLY A 62 9.03 8.65 2.86
CA GLY A 62 8.46 7.54 3.61
C GLY A 62 6.97 7.69 3.88
N ALA A 63 6.55 8.83 4.45
CA ALA A 63 5.13 9.10 4.74
C ALA A 63 4.28 9.16 3.46
N GLY A 64 4.80 9.83 2.41
CA GLY A 64 4.11 9.96 1.14
C GLY A 64 3.93 8.64 0.41
N MET A 65 4.96 7.76 0.38
CA MET A 65 4.85 6.44 -0.25
C MET A 65 3.79 5.56 0.42
N VAL A 66 3.71 5.57 1.76
CA VAL A 66 2.64 4.86 2.49
C VAL A 66 1.27 5.45 2.16
N GLY A 67 1.16 6.78 2.15
CA GLY A 67 -0.09 7.48 1.79
C GLY A 67 -0.58 7.13 0.39
N ILE A 68 0.32 7.15 -0.61
CA ILE A 68 -0.02 6.88 -2.02
C ILE A 68 -0.56 5.47 -2.20
N VAL A 69 0.15 4.47 -1.68
CA VAL A 69 -0.28 3.08 -1.84
C VAL A 69 -1.59 2.82 -1.11
N SER A 70 -1.83 3.54 -0.01
CA SER A 70 -3.10 3.46 0.72
C SER A 70 -4.27 4.00 -0.10
N ILE A 71 -4.16 5.21 -0.68
CA ILE A 71 -5.25 5.78 -1.49
C ILE A 71 -5.44 5.04 -2.81
N ALA A 72 -4.37 4.57 -3.46
CA ALA A 72 -4.47 3.78 -4.68
C ALA A 72 -5.11 2.41 -4.43
N GLY A 73 -4.73 1.73 -3.34
CA GLY A 73 -5.35 0.49 -2.89
C GLY A 73 -6.83 0.68 -2.55
N LEU A 74 -7.18 1.75 -1.83
CA LEU A 74 -8.58 2.12 -1.56
C LEU A 74 -9.38 2.34 -2.83
N ALA A 75 -8.81 3.02 -3.84
CA ALA A 75 -9.49 3.24 -5.11
C ALA A 75 -9.83 1.91 -5.80
N ILE A 76 -8.91 0.94 -5.79
CA ILE A 76 -9.14 -0.41 -6.32
C ILE A 76 -10.22 -1.12 -5.51
N MET A 77 -10.07 -1.17 -4.20
CA MET A 77 -11.00 -1.85 -3.31
C MET A 77 -12.40 -1.25 -3.42
N TRP A 78 -12.53 0.06 -3.32
CA TRP A 78 -13.81 0.76 -3.42
C TRP A 78 -14.49 0.51 -4.77
N HIS A 79 -13.74 0.59 -5.89
CA HIS A 79 -14.25 0.37 -7.24
C HIS A 79 -14.89 -1.02 -7.41
N PHE A 80 -14.22 -2.06 -6.93
CA PHE A 80 -14.74 -3.42 -7.10
C PHE A 80 -15.76 -3.79 -6.03
N LEU A 81 -15.55 -3.37 -4.78
CA LEU A 81 -16.49 -3.66 -3.70
C LEU A 81 -17.85 -2.99 -3.90
N SER A 82 -17.89 -1.78 -4.49
CA SER A 82 -19.15 -1.09 -4.80
C SER A 82 -20.06 -1.84 -5.80
N GLN A 83 -19.52 -2.86 -6.48
CA GLN A 83 -20.31 -3.75 -7.34
C GLN A 83 -21.08 -4.81 -6.54
N TYR A 84 -20.79 -4.97 -5.26
CA TYR A 84 -21.37 -6.01 -4.39
C TYR A 84 -22.14 -5.44 -3.20
N VAL A 85 -21.78 -4.23 -2.74
CA VAL A 85 -22.39 -3.57 -1.57
C VAL A 85 -22.61 -2.08 -1.83
N ASP A 86 -23.53 -1.47 -1.10
CA ASP A 86 -23.92 -0.06 -1.25
C ASP A 86 -22.98 0.85 -0.44
N LEU A 87 -21.92 1.34 -1.09
CA LEU A 87 -20.91 2.25 -0.55
C LEU A 87 -21.31 3.72 -0.77
N SER A 88 -20.99 4.58 0.20
CA SER A 88 -21.21 6.02 0.09
C SER A 88 -20.11 6.71 -0.73
N GLU A 89 -20.45 7.15 -1.96
CA GLU A 89 -19.54 7.97 -2.76
C GLU A 89 -19.19 9.29 -2.04
N ARG A 90 -20.13 9.87 -1.31
CA ARG A 90 -19.88 11.10 -0.56
C ARG A 90 -18.79 10.93 0.48
N ILE A 91 -18.81 9.84 1.25
CA ILE A 91 -17.75 9.54 2.24
C ILE A 91 -16.43 9.29 1.53
N PHE A 92 -16.43 8.60 0.39
CA PHE A 92 -15.24 8.38 -0.40
C PHE A 92 -14.60 9.70 -0.85
N VAL A 93 -15.37 10.63 -1.41
CA VAL A 93 -14.88 11.96 -1.83
C VAL A 93 -14.40 12.80 -0.63
N VAL A 94 -15.13 12.80 0.47
CA VAL A 94 -14.74 13.50 1.71
C VAL A 94 -13.42 12.98 2.25
N ASN A 95 -13.20 11.66 2.22
CA ASN A 95 -11.92 11.07 2.63
C ASN A 95 -10.74 11.58 1.78
N LEU A 96 -10.90 11.71 0.46
CA LEU A 96 -9.85 12.29 -0.38
C LEU A 96 -9.55 13.75 -0.01
N GLY A 97 -10.59 14.54 0.28
CA GLY A 97 -10.42 15.92 0.74
C GLY A 97 -9.65 16.00 2.06
N ILE A 98 -10.04 15.19 3.04
CA ILE A 98 -9.34 15.08 4.33
C ILE A 98 -7.88 14.64 4.14
N PHE A 99 -7.63 13.65 3.29
CA PHE A 99 -6.28 13.18 2.95
C PHE A 99 -5.42 14.33 2.39
N LEU A 100 -5.94 15.10 1.44
CA LEU A 100 -5.21 16.21 0.84
C LEU A 100 -4.89 17.31 1.85
N VAL A 101 -5.83 17.65 2.76
CA VAL A 101 -5.55 18.60 3.85
C VAL A 101 -4.43 18.08 4.74
N GLY A 102 -4.46 16.82 5.15
CA GLY A 102 -3.40 16.21 5.93
C GLY A 102 -2.05 16.23 5.19
N VAL A 103 -2.02 15.94 3.89
CA VAL A 103 -0.80 16.04 3.07
C VAL A 103 -0.24 17.46 3.08
N VAL A 104 -1.08 18.49 2.95
CA VAL A 104 -0.63 19.89 3.04
C VAL A 104 -0.03 20.19 4.42
N MET A 105 -0.65 19.71 5.50
CA MET A 105 -0.10 19.86 6.86
C MET A 105 1.29 19.23 6.99
N LEU A 106 1.50 18.02 6.42
CA LEU A 106 2.82 17.36 6.42
C LEU A 106 3.86 18.17 5.61
N LEU A 107 3.48 18.68 4.43
CA LEU A 107 4.38 19.51 3.60
C LEU A 107 4.78 20.82 4.32
N VAL A 108 3.81 21.50 4.95
CA VAL A 108 4.09 22.71 5.74
C VAL A 108 4.98 22.40 6.94
N SER A 109 4.70 21.32 7.67
CA SER A 109 5.53 20.88 8.78
C SER A 109 6.98 20.67 8.38
N VAL A 110 7.22 19.97 7.26
CA VAL A 110 8.56 19.61 6.82
C VAL A 110 9.28 20.82 6.21
N PHE A 111 8.71 21.48 5.20
CA PHE A 111 9.42 22.52 4.48
C PHE A 111 9.41 23.90 5.14
N SER A 112 8.35 24.24 5.89
CA SER A 112 8.28 25.52 6.59
C SER A 112 8.68 25.42 8.07
N GLY A 113 8.44 24.26 8.68
CA GLY A 113 8.79 23.98 10.08
C GLY A 113 10.08 23.20 10.26
N SER A 114 10.79 22.88 9.17
CA SER A 114 12.02 22.08 9.14
C SER A 114 11.91 20.77 9.93
N PHE A 115 10.74 20.10 9.84
CA PHE A 115 10.53 18.83 10.51
C PHE A 115 11.25 17.69 9.75
N HIS A 116 12.29 17.16 10.35
CA HIS A 116 13.11 16.09 9.77
C HIS A 116 13.19 14.85 10.67
N GLY A 117 12.11 14.59 11.44
CA GLY A 117 12.00 13.49 12.41
C GLY A 117 11.77 12.10 11.82
N ALA A 118 11.87 11.95 10.50
CA ALA A 118 11.50 10.77 9.73
C ALA A 118 9.98 10.43 9.80
N TRP A 119 9.55 9.41 9.09
CA TRP A 119 8.15 8.97 9.03
C TRP A 119 7.82 7.88 10.06
N THR A 120 8.82 7.21 10.60
CA THR A 120 8.71 6.32 11.75
C THR A 120 9.51 6.91 12.89
N PHE A 121 8.85 7.19 13.97
CA PHE A 121 9.42 7.80 15.16
C PHE A 121 9.10 6.94 16.38
N LEU A 122 9.95 7.04 17.40
CA LEU A 122 9.78 6.34 18.67
C LEU A 122 9.74 7.38 19.78
N TYR A 123 8.77 7.24 20.69
CA TYR A 123 8.68 8.11 21.86
C TYR A 123 10.03 8.19 22.59
N PRO A 124 10.51 9.40 22.97
CA PRO A 124 9.78 10.65 23.08
C PRO A 124 9.69 11.49 21.80
N LEU A 125 10.27 11.04 20.68
CA LEU A 125 10.06 11.71 19.39
C LEU A 125 8.64 11.44 18.83
N PRO A 126 8.05 12.39 18.08
CA PRO A 126 8.56 13.71 17.71
C PRO A 126 8.22 14.82 18.72
N SER A 127 7.55 14.49 19.84
CA SER A 127 7.07 15.47 20.82
C SER A 127 8.20 16.23 21.50
N GLN A 128 9.32 15.59 21.75
CA GLN A 128 10.48 16.19 22.43
C GLN A 128 11.68 16.17 21.48
N SER A 129 11.80 17.24 20.67
CA SER A 129 12.80 17.36 19.62
C SER A 129 14.21 17.71 20.10
N MET A 130 14.37 18.07 21.37
CA MET A 130 15.63 18.64 21.89
C MET A 130 16.16 19.83 21.07
N GLY A 131 15.26 20.65 20.50
CA GLY A 131 15.59 21.81 19.67
C GLY A 131 15.84 21.53 18.20
N MET A 132 15.64 20.29 17.72
CA MET A 132 15.83 19.94 16.32
C MET A 132 14.74 20.52 15.40
N TRP A 133 13.51 20.71 15.91
CA TRP A 133 12.38 21.36 15.23
C TRP A 133 11.44 21.96 16.28
N ASP A 134 10.59 22.89 15.83
CA ASP A 134 9.63 23.57 16.70
C ASP A 134 8.43 22.68 17.06
N GLU A 135 7.79 22.98 18.20
CA GLU A 135 6.57 22.31 18.65
C GLU A 135 5.46 22.40 17.59
N GLY A 136 5.33 23.55 16.93
CA GLY A 136 4.35 23.76 15.85
C GLY A 136 4.57 22.82 14.66
N ALA A 137 5.81 22.58 14.30
CA ALA A 137 6.17 21.61 13.23
C ALA A 137 5.76 20.18 13.64
N ALA A 138 6.09 19.76 14.87
CA ALA A 138 5.68 18.46 15.37
C ALA A 138 4.15 18.32 15.45
N ALA A 139 3.46 19.36 15.91
CA ALA A 139 1.99 19.39 15.98
C ALA A 139 1.33 19.26 14.60
N LEU A 140 1.85 19.98 13.58
CA LEU A 140 1.37 19.87 12.21
C LEU A 140 1.61 18.49 11.62
N PHE A 141 2.77 17.89 11.89
CA PHE A 141 3.08 16.53 11.41
C PHE A 141 2.15 15.49 12.03
N LEU A 142 2.06 15.46 13.36
CA LEU A 142 1.20 14.53 14.09
C LEU A 142 -0.29 14.77 13.79
N GLY A 143 -0.72 16.03 13.75
CA GLY A 143 -2.09 16.44 13.41
C GLY A 143 -2.47 16.05 11.98
N GLY A 144 -1.55 16.21 11.02
CA GLY A 144 -1.74 15.79 9.63
C GLY A 144 -1.92 14.28 9.51
N LEU A 145 -1.10 13.48 10.19
CA LEU A 145 -1.24 12.03 10.23
C LEU A 145 -2.55 11.60 10.90
N LEU A 146 -2.92 12.25 12.01
CA LEU A 146 -4.17 11.96 12.72
C LEU A 146 -5.39 12.27 11.85
N LEU A 147 -5.36 13.39 11.13
CA LEU A 147 -6.43 13.80 10.21
C LEU A 147 -6.60 12.81 9.06
N ILE A 148 -5.49 12.39 8.43
CA ILE A 148 -5.47 11.35 7.40
C ILE A 148 -6.08 10.06 7.97
N GLY A 149 -5.61 9.62 9.14
CA GLY A 149 -6.10 8.42 9.80
C GLY A 149 -7.60 8.47 10.12
N ALA A 150 -8.11 9.62 10.57
CA ALA A 150 -9.54 9.82 10.83
C ALA A 150 -10.39 9.70 9.55
N GLY A 151 -9.94 10.26 8.43
CA GLY A 151 -10.59 10.10 7.13
C GLY A 151 -10.65 8.64 6.68
N PHE A 152 -9.53 7.91 6.80
CA PHE A 152 -9.49 6.48 6.50
C PHE A 152 -10.39 5.65 7.43
N LEU A 153 -10.42 5.97 8.73
CA LEU A 153 -11.30 5.29 9.68
C LEU A 153 -12.76 5.49 9.31
N LEU A 154 -13.17 6.73 9.01
CA LEU A 154 -14.54 7.04 8.57
C LEU A 154 -14.93 6.21 7.34
N LEU A 155 -14.03 6.11 6.35
CA LEU A 155 -14.28 5.33 5.14
C LEU A 155 -14.38 3.83 5.43
N HIS A 156 -13.50 3.27 6.27
CA HIS A 156 -13.59 1.85 6.65
C HIS A 156 -14.82 1.53 7.48
N LEU A 157 -15.33 2.47 8.29
CA LEU A 157 -16.61 2.30 9.00
C LEU A 157 -17.80 2.29 8.02
N ASP A 158 -17.79 3.11 6.96
CA ASP A 158 -18.81 3.05 5.92
C ASP A 158 -18.75 1.72 5.16
N ILE A 159 -17.54 1.23 4.83
CA ILE A 159 -17.34 -0.07 4.20
C ILE A 159 -17.89 -1.20 5.10
N ALA A 160 -17.58 -1.17 6.40
CA ALA A 160 -18.10 -2.14 7.37
C ALA A 160 -19.64 -2.11 7.42
N ARG A 161 -20.23 -0.90 7.48
CA ARG A 161 -21.70 -0.70 7.45
C ARG A 161 -22.31 -1.32 6.18
N ALA A 162 -21.74 -1.05 5.02
CA ALA A 162 -22.25 -1.55 3.75
C ALA A 162 -22.14 -3.09 3.64
N ILE A 163 -20.99 -3.65 4.07
CA ILE A 163 -20.79 -5.11 4.11
C ILE A 163 -21.78 -5.78 5.06
N ILE A 164 -21.93 -5.25 6.28
CA ILE A 164 -22.88 -5.79 7.27
C ILE A 164 -24.31 -5.68 6.76
N GLY A 165 -24.68 -4.56 6.14
CA GLY A 165 -26.00 -4.35 5.54
C GLY A 165 -26.35 -5.41 4.48
N ARG A 166 -25.37 -5.83 3.67
CA ARG A 166 -25.59 -6.83 2.60
C ARG A 166 -25.48 -8.27 3.07
N TYR A 167 -24.49 -8.57 3.93
CA TYR A 167 -24.15 -9.95 4.32
C TYR A 167 -24.65 -10.30 5.73
N GLY A 168 -25.19 -9.35 6.49
CA GLY A 168 -25.68 -9.51 7.84
C GLY A 168 -24.59 -9.52 8.92
N SER A 169 -23.34 -9.86 8.58
CA SER A 169 -22.18 -9.78 9.49
C SER A 169 -20.86 -9.86 8.73
N LEU A 170 -19.79 -9.37 9.35
CA LEU A 170 -18.42 -9.50 8.82
C LEU A 170 -17.99 -10.98 8.73
N ALA A 171 -18.39 -11.82 9.66
CA ALA A 171 -18.09 -13.24 9.65
C ALA A 171 -18.68 -13.95 8.42
N ARG A 172 -19.91 -13.62 8.04
CA ARG A 172 -20.52 -14.13 6.81
C ARG A 172 -19.83 -13.60 5.56
N ALA A 173 -19.45 -12.33 5.55
CA ALA A 173 -18.71 -11.73 4.43
C ALA A 173 -17.28 -12.29 4.29
N LEU A 174 -16.66 -12.77 5.37
CA LEU A 174 -15.41 -13.55 5.35
C LEU A 174 -15.59 -14.98 4.84
N GLY A 175 -16.83 -15.47 4.71
CA GLY A 175 -17.11 -16.84 4.27
C GLY A 175 -17.01 -17.88 5.39
N TRP A 176 -17.11 -17.50 6.67
CA TRP A 176 -17.02 -18.43 7.80
C TRP A 176 -18.10 -19.53 7.79
N PRO A 177 -19.36 -19.28 7.37
CA PRO A 177 -20.32 -20.37 7.22
C PRO A 177 -19.85 -21.48 6.26
N GLN A 178 -19.17 -21.09 5.15
CA GLN A 178 -18.61 -22.05 4.18
C GLN A 178 -17.34 -22.72 4.71
N LEU A 179 -16.54 -22.01 5.52
CA LEU A 179 -15.32 -22.54 6.11
C LEU A 179 -15.61 -23.61 7.16
N PHE A 180 -16.55 -23.32 8.09
CA PHE A 180 -16.84 -24.17 9.25
C PHE A 180 -18.07 -25.04 9.06
N GLY A 181 -18.82 -24.86 7.97
CA GLY A 181 -20.00 -25.63 7.63
C GLY A 181 -19.88 -26.42 6.33
N PRO A 182 -20.98 -27.02 5.84
CA PRO A 182 -21.03 -27.63 4.53
C PRO A 182 -20.82 -26.56 3.44
N ASP A 183 -20.11 -26.95 2.38
CA ASP A 183 -19.94 -26.09 1.20
C ASP A 183 -21.25 -26.12 0.40
N ASP A 184 -22.04 -25.08 0.52
CA ASP A 184 -23.32 -24.91 -0.17
C ASP A 184 -23.15 -24.19 -1.55
N GLY A 185 -21.90 -23.94 -1.96
CA GLY A 185 -21.59 -23.23 -3.23
C GLY A 185 -21.87 -21.72 -3.21
N HIS A 186 -22.26 -21.14 -2.07
CA HIS A 186 -22.64 -19.74 -1.93
C HIS A 186 -21.56 -18.89 -1.25
N ALA A 187 -20.28 -19.18 -1.49
CA ALA A 187 -19.16 -18.42 -0.92
C ALA A 187 -19.20 -16.95 -1.40
N PRO A 188 -18.85 -15.98 -0.53
CA PRO A 188 -18.76 -14.59 -0.92
C PRO A 188 -17.71 -14.39 -2.02
N PRO A 189 -17.90 -13.38 -2.91
CA PRO A 189 -16.89 -13.01 -3.92
C PRO A 189 -15.53 -12.71 -3.28
N ALA A 190 -14.45 -13.01 -3.99
CA ALA A 190 -13.09 -12.81 -3.49
C ALA A 190 -12.83 -11.34 -3.09
N ALA A 191 -13.36 -10.38 -3.85
CA ALA A 191 -13.29 -8.97 -3.52
C ALA A 191 -13.95 -8.64 -2.18
N VAL A 192 -15.09 -9.27 -1.86
CA VAL A 192 -15.81 -9.07 -0.59
C VAL A 192 -15.01 -9.67 0.57
N VAL A 193 -14.49 -10.89 0.42
CA VAL A 193 -13.65 -11.54 1.46
C VAL A 193 -12.43 -10.69 1.77
N ALA A 194 -11.68 -10.27 0.74
CA ALA A 194 -10.50 -9.44 0.90
C ALA A 194 -10.82 -8.08 1.54
N SER A 195 -11.86 -7.39 1.04
CA SER A 195 -12.28 -6.09 1.59
C SER A 195 -12.74 -6.19 3.04
N THR A 196 -13.40 -7.29 3.42
CA THR A 196 -13.83 -7.50 4.81
C THR A 196 -12.64 -7.68 5.74
N MET A 197 -11.67 -8.51 5.36
CA MET A 197 -10.41 -8.66 6.10
C MET A 197 -9.70 -7.32 6.28
N VAL A 198 -9.47 -6.60 5.19
CA VAL A 198 -8.83 -5.28 5.21
C VAL A 198 -9.55 -4.31 6.13
N THR A 199 -10.88 -4.29 6.07
CA THR A 199 -11.69 -3.41 6.92
C THR A 199 -11.52 -3.72 8.40
N ILE A 200 -11.54 -5.00 8.78
CA ILE A 200 -11.33 -5.43 10.18
C ILE A 200 -9.97 -4.96 10.69
N VAL A 201 -8.91 -5.28 9.97
CA VAL A 201 -7.54 -4.98 10.46
C VAL A 201 -7.25 -3.50 10.43
N ASN A 202 -7.72 -2.75 9.40
CA ASN A 202 -7.51 -1.32 9.31
C ASN A 202 -8.25 -0.54 10.38
N VAL A 203 -9.50 -0.90 10.72
CA VAL A 203 -10.23 -0.24 11.81
C VAL A 203 -9.44 -0.39 13.12
N ILE A 204 -8.96 -1.58 13.43
CA ILE A 204 -8.14 -1.83 14.64
C ILE A 204 -6.83 -1.04 14.58
N GLY A 205 -6.10 -1.13 13.48
CA GLY A 205 -4.83 -0.43 13.29
C GLY A 205 -4.97 1.09 13.39
N LEU A 206 -5.98 1.68 12.74
CA LEU A 206 -6.24 3.12 12.76
C LEU A 206 -6.61 3.62 14.15
N VAL A 207 -7.40 2.87 14.93
CA VAL A 207 -7.71 3.22 16.32
C VAL A 207 -6.44 3.22 17.18
N ILE A 208 -5.59 2.21 17.05
CA ILE A 208 -4.31 2.15 17.78
C ILE A 208 -3.38 3.30 17.36
N GLY A 209 -3.27 3.57 16.05
CA GLY A 209 -2.48 4.68 15.53
C GLY A 209 -2.98 6.04 16.01
N ALA A 210 -4.29 6.27 15.95
CA ALA A 210 -4.90 7.49 16.47
C ALA A 210 -4.65 7.67 17.98
N SER A 211 -4.74 6.59 18.74
CA SER A 211 -4.49 6.63 20.20
C SER A 211 -3.07 7.07 20.51
N ILE A 212 -2.06 6.44 19.91
CA ILE A 212 -0.65 6.80 20.20
C ILE A 212 -0.29 8.20 19.68
N ILE A 213 -0.77 8.61 18.51
CA ILE A 213 -0.55 9.95 17.98
C ILE A 213 -1.21 11.01 18.88
N THR A 214 -2.42 10.75 19.39
CA THR A 214 -3.09 11.64 20.35
C THR A 214 -2.30 11.73 21.66
N MET A 215 -1.80 10.63 22.20
CA MET A 215 -0.96 10.64 23.40
C MET A 215 0.33 11.45 23.17
N MET A 216 0.94 11.37 22.00
CA MET A 216 2.12 12.16 21.63
C MET A 216 1.79 13.65 21.50
N LEU A 217 0.62 14.01 20.95
CA LEU A 217 0.15 15.41 20.93
C LEU A 217 -0.11 15.96 22.34
N ILE A 218 -0.66 15.13 23.24
CA ILE A 218 -0.81 15.52 24.65
C ILE A 218 0.57 15.74 25.29
N ASN A 219 1.52 14.80 25.09
CA ASN A 219 2.88 14.94 25.64
C ASN A 219 3.62 16.17 25.07
N LEU A 220 3.35 16.57 23.81
CA LEU A 220 3.95 17.76 23.19
C LEU A 220 3.63 19.03 23.99
N TYR A 221 2.35 19.23 24.37
CA TYR A 221 1.89 20.42 25.09
C TYR A 221 1.88 20.25 26.62
N HIS A 222 1.94 19.02 27.08
CA HIS A 222 1.98 18.67 28.51
C HIS A 222 3.10 17.66 28.77
N PRO A 223 4.37 18.09 28.84
CA PRO A 223 5.53 17.19 29.00
C PRO A 223 5.49 16.32 30.27
N ALA A 224 4.73 16.71 31.28
CA ALA A 224 4.50 15.90 32.48
C ALA A 224 3.66 14.63 32.20
N PHE A 225 2.90 14.61 31.11
CA PHE A 225 2.21 13.41 30.65
C PHE A 225 3.22 12.49 29.93
N THR A 226 3.73 11.50 30.66
CA THR A 226 4.69 10.55 30.12
C THR A 226 4.01 9.30 29.56
N ILE A 227 4.58 8.73 28.52
CA ILE A 227 4.12 7.49 27.89
C ILE A 227 5.15 6.42 28.16
N ASP A 228 4.73 5.20 28.52
CA ASP A 228 5.65 4.07 28.59
C ASP A 228 6.30 3.82 27.21
N PRO A 229 7.65 3.84 27.10
CA PRO A 229 8.32 3.72 25.80
C PRO A 229 8.08 2.38 25.10
N LEU A 230 7.89 1.28 25.84
CA LEU A 230 7.62 -0.04 25.26
C LEU A 230 6.20 -0.10 24.72
N LEU A 231 5.23 0.46 25.46
CA LEU A 231 3.85 0.59 24.99
C LEU A 231 3.80 1.43 23.72
N ALA A 232 4.41 2.61 23.72
CA ALA A 232 4.46 3.50 22.55
C ALA A 232 5.06 2.80 21.34
N LYS A 233 6.19 2.12 21.51
CA LYS A 233 6.86 1.34 20.47
C LYS A 233 5.96 0.22 19.93
N GLY A 234 5.34 -0.56 20.82
CA GLY A 234 4.41 -1.62 20.43
C GLY A 234 3.24 -1.08 19.62
N MET A 235 2.61 0.03 20.03
CA MET A 235 1.48 0.65 19.34
C MET A 235 1.87 1.18 17.96
N ILE A 236 3.00 1.88 17.83
CA ILE A 236 3.49 2.41 16.54
C ILE A 236 3.78 1.27 15.56
N TYR A 237 4.46 0.21 15.99
CA TYR A 237 4.77 -0.91 15.10
C TYR A 237 3.53 -1.75 14.75
N MET A 238 2.59 -1.94 15.69
CA MET A 238 1.33 -2.61 15.40
C MET A 238 0.51 -1.84 14.36
N PHE A 239 0.32 -0.54 14.57
CA PHE A 239 -0.35 0.34 13.59
C PHE A 239 0.33 0.29 12.22
N GLY A 240 1.65 0.57 12.19
CA GLY A 240 2.41 0.66 10.94
C GLY A 240 2.39 -0.66 10.16
N HIS A 241 2.56 -1.80 10.85
CA HIS A 241 2.55 -3.10 10.20
C HIS A 241 1.18 -3.47 9.62
N ILE A 242 0.09 -3.21 10.36
CA ILE A 242 -1.28 -3.47 9.89
C ILE A 242 -1.55 -2.68 8.60
N ILE A 243 -1.30 -1.37 8.60
CA ILE A 243 -1.56 -0.50 7.44
C ILE A 243 -0.75 -0.95 6.22
N ILE A 244 0.53 -1.25 6.39
CA ILE A 244 1.41 -1.69 5.28
C ILE A 244 0.97 -3.03 4.69
N ASN A 245 0.53 -3.99 5.50
CA ASN A 245 -0.03 -5.23 4.96
C ASN A 245 -1.35 -5.00 4.23
N ALA A 246 -2.22 -4.18 4.79
CA ALA A 246 -3.53 -3.92 4.21
C ALA A 246 -3.45 -3.30 2.80
N VAL A 247 -2.40 -2.51 2.47
CA VAL A 247 -2.31 -1.87 1.15
C VAL A 247 -2.20 -2.86 0.01
N ILE A 248 -1.43 -3.93 0.13
CA ILE A 248 -1.34 -4.93 -0.94
C ILE A 248 -2.62 -5.78 -1.00
N TYR A 249 -3.26 -6.01 0.14
CA TYR A 249 -4.53 -6.75 0.21
C TYR A 249 -5.69 -5.95 -0.39
N MET A 250 -5.66 -4.63 -0.36
CA MET A 250 -6.58 -3.79 -1.13
C MET A 250 -6.29 -3.89 -2.64
N ALA A 251 -5.03 -3.83 -3.02
CA ALA A 251 -4.64 -3.81 -4.44
C ALA A 251 -4.85 -5.16 -5.14
N VAL A 252 -4.66 -6.29 -4.44
CA VAL A 252 -4.81 -7.64 -5.01
C VAL A 252 -6.24 -7.92 -5.48
N ILE A 253 -7.23 -7.16 -5.02
CA ILE A 253 -8.61 -7.24 -5.50
C ILE A 253 -8.66 -7.01 -7.02
N ALA A 254 -7.78 -6.18 -7.59
CA ALA A 254 -7.66 -6.03 -9.04
C ALA A 254 -7.31 -7.35 -9.75
N VAL A 255 -6.49 -8.19 -9.12
CA VAL A 255 -6.16 -9.53 -9.66
C VAL A 255 -7.41 -10.42 -9.67
N TYR A 256 -8.17 -10.43 -8.57
CA TYR A 256 -9.37 -11.27 -8.42
C TYR A 256 -10.52 -10.86 -9.35
N GLU A 257 -10.59 -9.60 -9.69
CA GLU A 257 -11.69 -9.07 -10.51
C GLU A 257 -11.33 -8.91 -12.00
N ILE A 258 -10.08 -8.59 -12.32
CA ILE A 258 -9.69 -8.31 -13.70
C ILE A 258 -9.24 -9.58 -14.44
N LEU A 259 -8.36 -10.41 -13.85
CA LEU A 259 -7.89 -11.62 -14.54
C LEU A 259 -9.01 -12.59 -14.96
N PRO A 260 -10.07 -12.81 -14.16
CA PRO A 260 -11.24 -13.58 -14.59
C PRO A 260 -11.89 -13.08 -15.87
N ARG A 261 -11.96 -11.77 -16.05
CA ARG A 261 -12.55 -11.15 -17.26
C ARG A 261 -11.72 -11.42 -18.52
N TYR A 262 -10.38 -11.47 -18.39
CA TYR A 262 -9.47 -11.78 -19.48
C TYR A 262 -9.41 -13.28 -19.82
N THR A 263 -9.56 -14.13 -18.81
CA THR A 263 -9.48 -15.60 -18.96
C THR A 263 -10.84 -16.23 -19.22
N ARG A 264 -11.93 -15.50 -18.99
CA ARG A 264 -13.33 -16.01 -18.98
C ARG A 264 -13.52 -17.17 -18.00
N ARG A 265 -12.77 -17.19 -16.91
CA ARG A 265 -12.84 -18.20 -15.86
C ARG A 265 -13.04 -17.50 -14.52
N PRO A 266 -14.09 -17.84 -13.74
CA PRO A 266 -14.38 -17.18 -12.49
C PRO A 266 -13.30 -17.46 -11.45
N TRP A 267 -13.01 -16.47 -10.62
CA TRP A 267 -12.23 -16.69 -9.40
C TRP A 267 -13.05 -17.51 -8.41
N LYS A 268 -12.43 -18.51 -7.77
CA LYS A 268 -13.13 -19.38 -6.83
C LYS A 268 -12.75 -19.04 -5.39
N SER A 269 -13.73 -18.58 -4.61
CA SER A 269 -13.62 -18.43 -3.15
C SER A 269 -13.86 -19.79 -2.46
N ASN A 270 -12.98 -20.76 -2.69
CA ASN A 270 -13.10 -22.08 -2.07
C ASN A 270 -12.63 -22.05 -0.60
N LYS A 271 -12.79 -23.18 0.12
CA LYS A 271 -12.39 -23.30 1.54
C LYS A 271 -10.94 -22.93 1.79
N ALA A 272 -10.01 -23.28 0.89
CA ALA A 272 -8.58 -22.92 1.03
C ALA A 272 -8.38 -21.40 0.91
N PHE A 273 -9.06 -20.74 -0.02
CA PHE A 273 -9.04 -19.29 -0.15
C PHE A 273 -9.58 -18.60 1.11
N ILE A 274 -10.76 -19.02 1.58
CA ILE A 274 -11.39 -18.45 2.78
C ILE A 274 -10.52 -18.69 4.03
N ALA A 275 -9.97 -19.91 4.19
CA ALA A 275 -9.08 -20.24 5.30
C ALA A 275 -7.82 -19.36 5.31
N SER A 276 -7.21 -19.14 4.13
CA SER A 276 -6.01 -18.30 3.99
C SER A 276 -6.30 -16.84 4.36
N TRP A 277 -7.42 -16.27 3.91
CA TRP A 277 -7.82 -14.91 4.27
C TRP A 277 -8.17 -14.77 5.75
N THR A 278 -8.86 -15.79 6.33
CA THR A 278 -9.14 -15.83 7.77
C THR A 278 -7.86 -15.91 8.60
N ALA A 279 -6.93 -16.77 8.21
CA ALA A 279 -5.63 -16.90 8.88
C ALA A 279 -4.84 -15.59 8.82
N SER A 280 -4.76 -14.96 7.64
CA SER A 280 -4.09 -13.66 7.49
C SER A 280 -4.78 -12.55 8.29
N THR A 281 -6.11 -12.55 8.44
CA THR A 281 -6.80 -11.60 9.31
C THR A 281 -6.28 -11.67 10.75
N ILE A 282 -6.07 -12.88 11.25
CA ILE A 282 -5.53 -13.09 12.60
C ILE A 282 -4.04 -12.73 12.65
N PHE A 283 -3.25 -13.25 11.71
CA PHE A 283 -1.79 -13.06 11.74
C PHE A 283 -1.38 -11.61 11.60
N VAL A 284 -2.04 -10.83 10.74
CA VAL A 284 -1.73 -9.40 10.55
C VAL A 284 -1.88 -8.59 11.85
N LEU A 285 -2.79 -8.97 12.75
CA LEU A 285 -2.96 -8.30 14.04
C LEU A 285 -1.81 -8.59 15.02
N PHE A 286 -1.13 -9.73 14.89
CA PHE A 286 -0.14 -10.18 15.85
C PHE A 286 1.29 -10.28 15.29
N ILE A 287 1.52 -9.98 14.02
CA ILE A 287 2.83 -10.14 13.36
C ILE A 287 3.84 -9.05 13.73
N PHE A 288 3.41 -7.87 14.16
CA PHE A 288 4.27 -6.68 14.34
C PHE A 288 5.53 -6.92 15.22
N PRO A 289 5.60 -7.89 16.16
CA PRO A 289 6.80 -8.13 16.93
C PRO A 289 8.02 -8.54 16.11
N HIS A 290 7.83 -9.02 14.84
CA HIS A 290 8.96 -9.30 13.97
C HIS A 290 9.79 -8.07 13.59
N HIS A 291 9.24 -6.86 13.73
CA HIS A 291 10.00 -5.61 13.62
C HIS A 291 10.81 -5.27 14.87
N LEU A 292 10.61 -5.97 15.97
CA LEU A 292 11.16 -5.71 17.29
C LEU A 292 12.14 -6.79 17.75
N LEU A 293 12.60 -7.66 16.84
CA LEU A 293 13.44 -8.82 17.17
C LEU A 293 14.78 -8.46 17.82
N MET A 294 15.26 -7.22 17.60
CA MET A 294 16.46 -6.68 18.23
C MET A 294 16.22 -6.04 19.60
N ASP A 295 14.97 -5.99 20.07
CA ASP A 295 14.62 -5.27 21.29
C ASP A 295 14.71 -6.19 22.52
N PHE A 296 15.72 -5.98 23.34
CA PHE A 296 15.97 -6.79 24.54
C PHE A 296 15.01 -6.51 25.70
N ALA A 297 14.22 -5.43 25.63
CA ALA A 297 13.26 -5.09 26.67
C ALA A 297 11.99 -5.92 26.59
N PHE A 298 11.68 -6.48 25.41
CA PHE A 298 10.58 -7.42 25.27
C PHE A 298 10.95 -8.85 25.69
N PRO A 299 9.99 -9.62 26.26
CA PRO A 299 10.26 -11.00 26.66
C PRO A 299 10.52 -11.88 25.43
N LYS A 300 11.40 -12.88 25.57
CA LYS A 300 11.82 -13.77 24.47
C LYS A 300 10.65 -14.45 23.76
N TRP A 301 9.63 -14.87 24.49
CA TRP A 301 8.45 -15.50 23.88
C TRP A 301 7.73 -14.58 22.89
N PHE A 302 7.70 -13.27 23.17
CA PHE A 302 7.08 -12.28 22.31
C PHE A 302 7.85 -12.11 20.99
N LEU A 303 9.18 -12.11 21.04
CA LEU A 303 10.05 -12.05 19.87
C LEU A 303 9.95 -13.34 19.03
N ILE A 304 9.95 -14.51 19.67
CA ILE A 304 9.75 -15.81 19.00
C ILE A 304 8.37 -15.86 18.32
N MET A 305 7.32 -15.40 19.01
CA MET A 305 5.98 -15.26 18.43
C MET A 305 6.02 -14.40 17.17
N GLY A 306 6.72 -13.26 17.21
CA GLY A 306 6.89 -12.38 16.04
C GLY A 306 7.53 -13.10 14.85
N GLN A 307 8.60 -13.84 15.07
CA GLN A 307 9.22 -14.65 14.02
C GLN A 307 8.27 -15.71 13.46
N VAL A 308 7.63 -16.50 14.32
CA VAL A 308 6.74 -17.59 13.89
C VAL A 308 5.53 -17.04 13.12
N ILE A 309 4.87 -16.00 13.63
CA ILE A 309 3.72 -15.40 12.95
C ILE A 309 4.17 -14.70 11.65
N GLY A 310 5.36 -14.09 11.64
CA GLY A 310 5.98 -13.54 10.43
C GLY A 310 6.09 -14.56 9.31
N TYR A 311 6.58 -15.76 9.62
CA TYR A 311 6.66 -16.86 8.67
C TYR A 311 5.27 -17.35 8.23
N LEU A 312 4.35 -17.53 9.18
CA LEU A 312 3.02 -18.03 8.89
C LEU A 312 2.20 -17.05 8.04
N ASN A 313 2.34 -15.73 8.25
CA ASN A 313 1.59 -14.73 7.48
C ASN A 313 2.09 -14.56 6.04
N THR A 314 3.36 -14.86 5.78
CA THR A 314 3.97 -14.64 4.46
C THR A 314 3.29 -15.45 3.36
N PHE A 315 2.80 -16.65 3.64
CA PHE A 315 2.39 -17.60 2.61
C PHE A 315 0.88 -17.68 2.33
N PRO A 316 -0.06 -17.62 3.28
CA PRO A 316 -1.44 -18.04 3.04
C PRO A 316 -2.09 -17.32 1.86
N VAL A 317 -2.20 -16.00 1.90
CA VAL A 317 -2.86 -15.21 0.85
C VAL A 317 -2.02 -15.18 -0.43
N LEU A 318 -0.69 -15.08 -0.33
CA LEU A 318 0.20 -15.12 -1.49
C LEU A 318 0.05 -16.43 -2.27
N VAL A 319 0.08 -17.56 -1.58
CA VAL A 319 0.00 -18.91 -2.22
C VAL A 319 -1.36 -19.09 -2.88
N VAL A 320 -2.48 -18.83 -2.20
CA VAL A 320 -3.81 -19.01 -2.81
C VAL A 320 -4.06 -18.02 -3.95
N THR A 321 -3.46 -16.84 -3.90
CA THR A 321 -3.57 -15.84 -4.96
C THR A 321 -2.73 -16.22 -6.17
N ALA A 322 -1.47 -16.56 -5.98
CA ALA A 322 -0.57 -16.97 -7.06
C ALA A 322 -1.06 -18.26 -7.72
N TYR A 323 -1.43 -19.26 -6.92
CA TYR A 323 -2.00 -20.52 -7.43
C TYR A 323 -3.30 -20.29 -8.19
N GLY A 324 -4.24 -19.51 -7.61
CA GLY A 324 -5.51 -19.17 -8.25
C GLY A 324 -5.32 -18.46 -9.58
N ALA A 325 -4.43 -17.46 -9.63
CA ALA A 325 -4.10 -16.75 -10.87
C ALA A 325 -3.46 -17.67 -11.93
N LEU A 326 -2.50 -18.51 -11.53
CA LEU A 326 -1.89 -19.49 -12.43
C LEU A 326 -2.93 -20.46 -12.99
N MET A 327 -3.84 -20.96 -12.16
CA MET A 327 -4.87 -21.90 -12.58
C MET A 327 -5.88 -21.30 -13.56
N ILE A 328 -6.32 -20.05 -13.36
CA ILE A 328 -7.25 -19.40 -14.30
C ILE A 328 -6.55 -19.00 -15.59
N VAL A 329 -5.26 -18.66 -15.56
CA VAL A 329 -4.46 -18.29 -16.74
C VAL A 329 -4.03 -19.50 -17.53
N TYR A 330 -3.68 -20.62 -16.87
CA TYR A 330 -3.18 -21.83 -17.52
C TYR A 330 -4.15 -22.35 -18.59
N ARG A 331 -3.70 -22.47 -19.82
CA ARG A 331 -4.48 -22.92 -20.99
C ARG A 331 -5.82 -22.17 -21.18
N SER A 332 -5.90 -20.89 -20.75
CA SER A 332 -7.10 -20.07 -20.93
C SER A 332 -7.21 -19.43 -22.33
N GLY A 333 -6.10 -19.39 -23.07
CA GLY A 333 -6.02 -18.61 -24.31
C GLY A 333 -6.04 -17.09 -24.07
N ILE A 334 -5.65 -16.65 -22.86
CA ILE A 334 -5.60 -15.22 -22.51
C ILE A 334 -4.85 -14.42 -23.56
N ARG A 335 -5.45 -13.31 -23.99
CA ARG A 335 -4.77 -12.31 -24.83
C ARG A 335 -4.14 -11.27 -23.92
N TRP A 336 -2.80 -11.35 -23.82
CA TRP A 336 -2.04 -10.46 -22.96
C TRP A 336 -2.01 -9.03 -23.48
N ASP A 337 -2.50 -8.12 -22.66
CA ASP A 337 -2.34 -6.67 -22.82
C ASP A 337 -1.55 -6.07 -21.64
N MET A 338 -1.43 -4.74 -21.57
CA MET A 338 -0.66 -4.10 -20.51
C MET A 338 -1.29 -4.29 -19.13
N ALA A 339 -2.63 -4.26 -19.02
CA ALA A 339 -3.31 -4.46 -17.74
C ALA A 339 -3.03 -5.88 -17.19
N SER A 340 -3.29 -6.90 -17.99
CA SER A 340 -3.07 -8.30 -17.58
C SER A 340 -1.60 -8.64 -17.32
N ARG A 341 -0.67 -8.05 -18.11
CA ARG A 341 0.79 -8.24 -17.89
C ARG A 341 1.25 -7.63 -16.57
N LEU A 342 0.81 -6.40 -16.25
CA LEU A 342 1.17 -5.72 -15.01
C LEU A 342 0.57 -6.44 -13.79
N LEU A 343 -0.68 -6.91 -13.88
CA LEU A 343 -1.29 -7.73 -12.83
C LEU A 343 -0.57 -9.07 -12.63
N PHE A 344 -0.06 -9.68 -13.71
CA PHE A 344 0.68 -10.92 -13.60
C PHE A 344 2.10 -10.69 -13.05
N LEU A 345 2.78 -9.61 -13.50
CA LEU A 345 4.08 -9.17 -12.95
C LEU A 345 3.98 -8.93 -11.44
N SER A 346 2.86 -8.36 -10.98
CA SER A 346 2.66 -8.05 -9.57
C SER A 346 2.70 -9.27 -8.65
N LEU A 347 2.24 -10.42 -9.12
CA LEU A 347 2.30 -11.67 -8.36
C LEU A 347 3.75 -12.15 -8.19
N PHE A 348 4.55 -12.02 -9.24
CA PHE A 348 5.99 -12.30 -9.16
C PHE A 348 6.67 -11.30 -8.20
N GLY A 349 6.35 -10.02 -8.33
CA GLY A 349 6.89 -8.97 -7.47
C GLY A 349 6.54 -9.16 -5.99
N TRP A 350 5.31 -9.58 -5.70
CA TRP A 350 4.90 -9.91 -4.34
C TRP A 350 5.69 -11.10 -3.79
N ALA A 351 5.79 -12.18 -4.55
CA ALA A 351 6.56 -13.36 -4.16
C ALA A 351 8.06 -13.04 -3.98
N ALA A 352 8.66 -12.31 -4.92
CA ALA A 352 10.06 -11.90 -4.86
C ALA A 352 10.34 -10.97 -3.66
N GLY A 353 9.40 -10.08 -3.32
CA GLY A 353 9.52 -9.21 -2.15
C GLY A 353 9.32 -9.95 -0.82
N ALA A 354 8.50 -11.01 -0.80
CA ALA A 354 8.26 -11.81 0.40
C ALA A 354 9.49 -12.61 0.86
N MET A 355 10.33 -13.06 -0.08
CA MET A 355 11.51 -13.88 0.25
C MET A 355 12.55 -13.16 1.12
N PRO A 356 13.00 -11.93 0.79
CA PRO A 356 13.91 -11.18 1.66
C PRO A 356 13.30 -10.84 3.03
N ALA A 357 11.97 -10.65 3.10
CA ALA A 357 11.26 -10.44 4.36
C ALA A 357 11.28 -11.67 5.26
N PHE A 358 11.10 -12.85 4.67
CA PHE A 358 11.19 -14.11 5.37
C PHE A 358 12.60 -14.31 5.98
N ILE A 359 13.64 -13.99 5.21
CA ILE A 359 15.03 -14.07 5.66
C ILE A 359 15.26 -13.08 6.82
N ASP A 360 14.90 -11.81 6.66
CA ASP A 360 15.05 -10.77 7.68
C ASP A 360 14.16 -11.01 8.92
N GLY A 361 13.04 -11.71 8.76
CA GLY A 361 12.17 -12.14 9.86
C GLY A 361 12.78 -13.22 10.78
N THR A 362 13.96 -13.76 10.47
CA THR A 362 14.70 -14.71 11.29
C THR A 362 15.52 -13.98 12.35
N ILE A 363 15.35 -14.30 13.63
CA ILE A 363 15.99 -13.56 14.74
C ILE A 363 17.50 -13.41 14.53
N SER A 364 18.22 -14.50 14.23
CA SER A 364 19.67 -14.48 14.02
C SER A 364 20.12 -13.61 12.85
N VAL A 365 19.34 -13.58 11.76
CA VAL A 365 19.59 -12.75 10.58
C VAL A 365 19.22 -11.30 10.86
N ASN A 366 18.12 -11.08 11.58
CA ASN A 366 17.64 -9.75 11.90
C ASN A 366 18.67 -8.93 12.69
N TYR A 367 19.45 -9.56 13.58
CA TYR A 367 20.52 -8.89 14.34
C TYR A 367 21.55 -8.19 13.45
N VAL A 368 21.83 -8.70 12.27
CA VAL A 368 22.83 -8.13 11.34
C VAL A 368 22.20 -7.35 10.19
N MET A 369 20.97 -7.68 9.78
CA MET A 369 20.33 -7.12 8.57
C MET A 369 19.35 -5.98 8.87
N HIS A 370 18.73 -5.92 10.05
CA HIS A 370 17.59 -5.02 10.34
C HIS A 370 17.87 -3.54 10.07
N ASN A 371 19.07 -3.06 10.42
CA ASN A 371 19.45 -1.66 10.27
C ASN A 371 20.21 -1.36 8.97
N THR A 372 20.24 -2.29 8.03
CA THR A 372 20.93 -2.15 6.75
C THR A 372 19.96 -1.84 5.59
N LEU A 373 20.50 -1.60 4.40
CA LEU A 373 19.74 -1.40 3.17
C LEU A 373 18.97 -2.67 2.72
N TRP A 374 19.17 -3.82 3.38
CA TRP A 374 18.36 -5.02 3.15
C TRP A 374 16.86 -4.75 3.34
N VAL A 375 16.51 -4.07 4.44
CA VAL A 375 15.09 -3.78 4.77
C VAL A 375 14.43 -2.86 3.73
N PRO A 376 15.01 -1.71 3.32
CA PRO A 376 14.48 -0.97 2.18
C PRO A 376 14.45 -1.78 0.88
N GLY A 377 15.45 -2.63 0.62
CA GLY A 377 15.49 -3.50 -0.56
C GLY A 377 14.31 -4.43 -0.65
N HIS A 378 14.04 -5.18 0.42
CA HIS A 378 12.85 -6.02 0.57
C HIS A 378 11.56 -5.21 0.34
N PHE A 379 11.42 -4.08 1.04
CA PHE A 379 10.20 -3.28 1.01
C PHE A 379 9.93 -2.69 -0.38
N HIS A 380 10.96 -2.15 -1.07
CA HIS A 380 10.80 -1.62 -2.42
C HIS A 380 10.46 -2.70 -3.45
N THR A 381 10.99 -3.94 -3.29
CA THR A 381 10.61 -5.07 -4.17
C THR A 381 9.12 -5.37 -4.03
N TYR A 382 8.67 -5.55 -2.80
CA TYR A 382 7.27 -5.80 -2.45
C TYR A 382 6.34 -4.70 -2.95
N LEU A 383 6.74 -3.42 -2.73
CA LEU A 383 5.92 -2.27 -3.07
C LEU A 383 5.87 -2.02 -4.58
N LEU A 384 7.02 -1.88 -5.24
CA LEU A 384 7.08 -1.46 -6.64
C LEU A 384 6.62 -2.57 -7.59
N LEU A 385 7.24 -3.77 -7.49
CA LEU A 385 6.86 -4.88 -8.38
C LEU A 385 5.54 -5.52 -7.97
N GLY A 386 5.20 -5.55 -6.69
CA GLY A 386 3.92 -6.07 -6.22
C GLY A 386 2.82 -5.05 -6.38
N MET A 387 2.68 -4.16 -5.40
CA MET A 387 1.53 -3.29 -5.26
C MET A 387 1.39 -2.24 -6.38
N VAL A 388 2.47 -1.51 -6.72
CA VAL A 388 2.43 -0.45 -7.76
C VAL A 388 2.14 -1.04 -9.14
N SER A 389 2.62 -2.26 -9.42
CA SER A 389 2.23 -2.97 -10.66
C SER A 389 0.74 -3.30 -10.71
N MET A 390 0.09 -3.64 -9.56
CA MET A 390 -1.37 -3.82 -9.51
C MET A 390 -2.10 -2.52 -9.81
N VAL A 391 -1.63 -1.40 -9.26
CA VAL A 391 -2.21 -0.07 -9.51
C VAL A 391 -2.09 0.31 -10.98
N PHE A 392 -0.92 0.15 -11.59
CA PHE A 392 -0.75 0.43 -13.02
C PHE A 392 -1.60 -0.53 -13.88
N GLY A 393 -1.70 -1.80 -13.53
CA GLY A 393 -2.60 -2.75 -14.17
C GLY A 393 -4.06 -2.27 -14.13
N PHE A 394 -4.51 -1.79 -12.98
CA PHE A 394 -5.84 -1.22 -12.81
C PHE A 394 -6.04 0.08 -13.60
N MET A 395 -5.05 0.98 -13.62
CA MET A 395 -5.09 2.21 -14.43
C MET A 395 -5.23 1.89 -15.92
N TYR A 396 -4.48 0.91 -16.44
CA TYR A 396 -4.60 0.46 -17.81
C TYR A 396 -5.95 -0.18 -18.11
N TYR A 397 -6.51 -0.93 -17.16
CA TYR A 397 -7.83 -1.53 -17.26
C TYR A 397 -8.93 -0.45 -17.35
N LEU A 398 -8.91 0.56 -16.48
CA LEU A 398 -9.90 1.65 -16.46
C LEU A 398 -9.83 2.52 -17.73
N GLY A 399 -8.66 2.65 -18.33
CA GLY A 399 -8.45 3.51 -19.49
C GLY A 399 -9.20 3.06 -20.76
N LYS A 400 -9.54 1.76 -20.89
CA LYS A 400 -10.34 1.21 -22.01
C LYS A 400 -11.10 -0.05 -21.59
N PRO A 401 -12.23 0.08 -20.90
CA PRO A 401 -12.95 -1.09 -20.36
C PRO A 401 -13.49 -2.05 -21.41
N ASN A 402 -13.76 -1.58 -22.64
CA ASN A 402 -14.37 -2.37 -23.71
C ASN A 402 -13.41 -2.79 -24.83
N GLN A 403 -12.15 -2.37 -24.81
CA GLN A 403 -11.11 -2.77 -25.74
C GLN A 403 -9.93 -3.28 -24.94
N GLN A 404 -9.36 -4.41 -25.36
CA GLN A 404 -8.11 -4.86 -24.81
C GLN A 404 -7.10 -3.69 -24.84
N ALA A 405 -6.54 -3.34 -23.70
CA ALA A 405 -5.61 -2.22 -23.55
C ALA A 405 -4.25 -2.60 -24.19
N GLN A 406 -4.25 -2.88 -25.50
CA GLN A 406 -3.07 -3.24 -26.25
C GLN A 406 -2.04 -2.12 -26.11
N GLY A 407 -0.90 -2.44 -25.52
CA GLY A 407 0.24 -1.53 -25.44
C GLY A 407 0.94 -1.41 -26.79
N ASN A 408 1.44 -0.22 -27.10
CA ASN A 408 2.35 -0.01 -28.25
C ASN A 408 3.76 -0.52 -27.91
N ALA A 409 4.73 -0.33 -28.82
CA ALA A 409 6.12 -0.75 -28.58
C ALA A 409 6.74 -0.08 -27.37
N ILE A 410 6.42 1.21 -27.13
CA ILE A 410 6.93 1.99 -26.00
C ILE A 410 6.30 1.49 -24.69
N ASP A 411 5.01 1.15 -24.67
CA ASP A 411 4.38 0.52 -23.49
C ASP A 411 5.09 -0.77 -23.10
N ARG A 412 5.48 -1.60 -24.09
CA ARG A 412 6.23 -2.85 -23.84
C ARG A 412 7.65 -2.57 -23.36
N ALA A 413 8.32 -1.57 -23.93
CA ALA A 413 9.65 -1.17 -23.48
C ALA A 413 9.60 -0.63 -22.04
N ALA A 414 8.61 0.20 -21.71
CA ALA A 414 8.39 0.71 -20.35
C ALA A 414 8.07 -0.43 -19.36
N PHE A 415 7.30 -1.44 -19.76
CA PHE A 415 7.02 -2.61 -18.92
C PHE A 415 8.30 -3.36 -18.54
N TRP A 416 9.15 -3.70 -19.52
CA TRP A 416 10.40 -4.36 -19.24
C TRP A 416 11.41 -3.45 -18.54
N GLY A 417 11.49 -2.18 -18.93
CA GLY A 417 12.32 -1.19 -18.26
C GLY A 417 11.94 -1.01 -16.78
N PHE A 418 10.65 -0.99 -16.46
CA PHE A 418 10.17 -0.94 -15.09
C PHE A 418 10.53 -2.20 -14.32
N ALA A 419 10.30 -3.39 -14.88
CA ALA A 419 10.62 -4.65 -14.23
C ALA A 419 12.13 -4.81 -13.98
N ILE A 420 12.96 -4.57 -15.00
CA ILE A 420 14.42 -4.67 -14.92
C ILE A 420 14.98 -3.58 -14.00
N GLY A 421 14.50 -2.33 -14.16
CA GLY A 421 14.94 -1.20 -13.34
C GLY A 421 14.64 -1.42 -11.87
N THR A 422 13.42 -1.91 -11.54
CA THR A 422 13.06 -2.19 -10.16
C THR A 422 13.87 -3.35 -9.58
N LEU A 423 14.05 -4.45 -10.33
CA LEU A 423 14.89 -5.56 -9.87
C LEU A 423 16.35 -5.10 -9.68
N GLY A 424 16.92 -4.38 -10.61
CA GLY A 424 18.28 -3.87 -10.50
C GLY A 424 18.47 -2.95 -9.30
N PHE A 425 17.53 -2.03 -9.07
CA PHE A 425 17.52 -1.14 -7.92
C PHE A 425 17.41 -1.91 -6.60
N THR A 426 16.43 -2.81 -6.48
CA THR A 426 16.18 -3.52 -5.23
C THR A 426 17.26 -4.57 -4.92
N LEU A 427 17.80 -5.24 -5.93
CA LEU A 427 18.96 -6.12 -5.77
C LEU A 427 20.21 -5.35 -5.33
N SER A 428 20.42 -4.13 -5.85
CA SER A 428 21.50 -3.25 -5.37
C SER A 428 21.33 -2.92 -3.87
N PHE A 429 20.09 -2.69 -3.42
CA PHE A 429 19.81 -2.46 -2.01
C PHE A 429 20.03 -3.70 -1.14
N LEU A 430 19.54 -4.86 -1.59
CA LEU A 430 19.72 -6.13 -0.88
C LEU A 430 21.22 -6.46 -0.76
N TYR A 431 21.98 -6.31 -1.86
CA TYR A 431 23.41 -6.53 -1.85
C TYR A 431 24.14 -5.55 -0.91
N SER A 432 23.84 -4.24 -1.01
CA SER A 432 24.38 -3.26 -0.09
C SER A 432 24.06 -3.58 1.38
N GLY A 433 22.86 -4.11 1.63
CA GLY A 433 22.47 -4.56 2.98
C GLY A 433 23.30 -5.74 3.48
N MET A 434 23.66 -6.68 2.61
CA MET A 434 24.58 -7.79 2.91
C MET A 434 25.98 -7.27 3.25
N GLU A 435 26.42 -6.20 2.60
CA GLU A 435 27.68 -5.49 2.87
C GLU A 435 27.57 -4.53 4.07
N SER A 436 26.54 -4.67 4.89
CA SER A 436 26.30 -3.88 6.11
C SER A 436 26.14 -2.38 5.89
N VAL A 437 25.76 -1.93 4.68
CA VAL A 437 25.47 -0.52 4.43
C VAL A 437 24.23 -0.11 5.24
N PRO A 438 24.35 0.88 6.16
CA PRO A 438 23.24 1.23 7.03
C PRO A 438 22.12 1.96 6.27
N ARG A 439 20.88 1.67 6.62
CA ARG A 439 19.75 2.44 6.14
C ARG A 439 19.66 3.80 6.81
N ARG A 440 19.09 4.79 6.14
CA ARG A 440 18.81 6.14 6.68
C ARG A 440 20.05 6.99 7.00
N PHE A 441 21.22 6.64 6.52
CA PHE A 441 22.41 7.47 6.63
C PHE A 441 22.46 8.43 5.44
N ALA A 442 22.61 9.73 5.71
CA ALA A 442 22.76 10.74 4.66
C ALA A 442 24.12 10.63 3.96
N VAL A 443 25.18 10.41 4.74
CA VAL A 443 26.55 10.31 4.24
C VAL A 443 26.99 8.86 4.20
N HIS A 444 27.42 8.40 3.03
CA HIS A 444 27.94 7.05 2.82
C HIS A 444 29.47 7.05 2.75
N LEU A 445 30.08 5.96 3.25
CA LEU A 445 31.51 5.75 3.16
C LEU A 445 31.96 5.53 1.71
N PRO A 446 33.23 5.86 1.35
CA PRO A 446 33.73 5.66 -0.01
C PRO A 446 33.53 4.26 -0.58
N ALA A 447 33.63 3.23 0.29
CA ALA A 447 33.43 1.84 -0.12
C ALA A 447 31.98 1.52 -0.56
N TRP A 448 30.99 2.29 -0.14
CA TRP A 448 29.56 2.09 -0.45
C TRP A 448 29.09 2.85 -1.68
N ILE A 449 29.80 3.93 -2.07
CA ILE A 449 29.44 4.81 -3.18
C ILE A 449 29.23 4.08 -4.51
N PRO A 450 30.05 3.07 -4.91
CA PRO A 450 29.80 2.35 -6.15
C PRO A 450 28.42 1.70 -6.23
N TYR A 451 27.93 1.14 -5.11
CA TYR A 451 26.59 0.54 -5.05
C TYR A 451 25.48 1.58 -5.17
N ASP A 452 25.67 2.75 -4.55
CA ASP A 452 24.74 3.87 -4.62
C ASP A 452 24.61 4.41 -6.04
N ARG A 453 25.71 4.52 -6.75
CA ARG A 453 25.76 4.94 -8.16
C ARG A 453 25.03 3.97 -9.07
N VAL A 454 25.28 2.67 -8.91
CA VAL A 454 24.56 1.62 -9.65
C VAL A 454 23.06 1.68 -9.37
N ALA A 455 22.66 1.76 -8.09
CA ALA A 455 21.27 1.89 -7.69
C ALA A 455 20.62 3.14 -8.31
N SER A 456 21.32 4.28 -8.36
CA SER A 456 20.82 5.54 -8.95
C SER A 456 20.46 5.39 -10.43
N VAL A 457 21.26 4.67 -11.21
CA VAL A 457 20.98 4.41 -12.64
C VAL A 457 19.65 3.66 -12.80
N PHE A 458 19.43 2.61 -11.98
CA PHE A 458 18.18 1.85 -12.03
C PHE A 458 16.99 2.67 -11.53
N VAL A 459 17.16 3.53 -10.52
CA VAL A 459 16.09 4.44 -10.05
C VAL A 459 15.66 5.39 -11.15
N VAL A 460 16.60 5.99 -11.90
CA VAL A 460 16.27 6.85 -13.05
C VAL A 460 15.45 6.08 -14.09
N LEU A 461 15.82 4.84 -14.40
CA LEU A 461 15.06 4.00 -15.33
C LEU A 461 13.64 3.74 -14.82
N VAL A 462 13.48 3.41 -13.53
CA VAL A 462 12.15 3.18 -12.91
C VAL A 462 11.30 4.44 -12.98
N ILE A 463 11.87 5.62 -12.68
CA ILE A 463 11.14 6.90 -12.76
C ILE A 463 10.69 7.18 -14.19
N ALA A 464 11.58 7.01 -15.18
CA ALA A 464 11.24 7.23 -16.60
C ALA A 464 10.08 6.32 -17.06
N CYS A 465 10.11 5.02 -16.70
CA CYS A 465 9.03 4.09 -17.00
C CYS A 465 7.73 4.44 -16.26
N THR A 466 7.81 4.83 -14.99
CA THR A 466 6.65 5.28 -14.20
C THR A 466 6.03 6.53 -14.80
N LEU A 467 6.84 7.52 -15.18
CA LEU A 467 6.38 8.73 -15.85
C LEU A 467 5.64 8.38 -17.15
N TRP A 468 6.15 7.42 -17.92
CA TRP A 468 5.46 6.93 -19.11
C TRP A 468 4.08 6.34 -18.78
N PHE A 469 3.99 5.43 -17.79
CA PHE A 469 2.71 4.83 -17.39
C PHE A 469 1.70 5.87 -16.91
N VAL A 470 2.13 6.84 -16.10
CA VAL A 470 1.28 7.94 -15.63
C VAL A 470 0.82 8.81 -16.80
N THR A 471 1.72 9.20 -17.70
CA THR A 471 1.38 9.98 -18.90
C THR A 471 0.37 9.23 -19.79
N ARG A 472 0.57 7.93 -19.99
CA ARG A 472 -0.38 7.11 -20.76
C ARG A 472 -1.74 7.02 -20.09
N PHE A 473 -1.79 6.91 -18.78
CA PHE A 473 -3.03 6.94 -18.02
C PHE A 473 -3.76 8.27 -18.23
N LEU A 474 -3.11 9.40 -18.00
CA LEU A 474 -3.68 10.73 -18.12
C LEU A 474 -4.15 11.04 -19.56
N THR A 475 -3.36 10.68 -20.57
CA THR A 475 -3.75 10.88 -21.98
C THR A 475 -4.97 10.07 -22.38
N ARG A 476 -5.09 8.83 -21.87
CA ARG A 476 -6.28 7.97 -22.12
C ARG A 476 -7.53 8.52 -21.44
N LEU A 477 -7.41 9.10 -20.24
CA LEU A 477 -8.53 9.78 -19.59
C LEU A 477 -9.04 10.95 -20.42
N GLY A 478 -8.14 11.78 -20.95
CA GLY A 478 -8.51 12.90 -21.84
C GLY A 478 -9.20 12.45 -23.14
N GLN A 479 -8.80 11.31 -23.70
CA GLN A 479 -9.46 10.73 -24.89
C GLN A 479 -10.85 10.18 -24.53
N SER A 480 -11.00 9.43 -23.45
CA SER A 480 -12.29 8.90 -23.00
C SER A 480 -13.29 10.01 -22.69
N ALA A 481 -12.85 11.15 -22.16
CA ALA A 481 -13.72 12.29 -21.89
C ALA A 481 -14.22 12.98 -23.18
N ARG A 482 -13.45 12.88 -24.28
CA ARG A 482 -13.86 13.42 -25.61
C ARG A 482 -14.77 12.45 -26.36
N ASP A 483 -14.58 11.15 -26.21
CA ASP A 483 -15.33 10.10 -26.88
C ASP A 483 -16.70 9.83 -26.25
N TYR A 484 -16.98 10.36 -25.04
CA TYR A 484 -18.30 10.37 -24.41
C TYR A 484 -18.82 11.81 -24.37
N PRO A 485 -19.56 12.26 -25.39
CA PRO A 485 -20.29 13.52 -25.30
C PRO A 485 -21.23 13.44 -24.10
N ARG A 486 -21.28 14.53 -23.32
CA ARG A 486 -22.19 14.68 -22.17
C ARG A 486 -23.57 14.17 -22.62
N ALA A 487 -23.98 13.02 -22.11
CA ALA A 487 -25.36 12.57 -22.28
C ALA A 487 -26.23 13.69 -21.71
N THR A 488 -26.94 14.38 -22.59
CA THR A 488 -27.94 15.36 -22.26
C THR A 488 -28.88 14.68 -21.27
N LEU A 489 -29.00 15.23 -20.07
CA LEU A 489 -30.01 14.87 -19.09
C LEU A 489 -31.38 15.09 -19.74
N VAL A 490 -31.90 14.07 -20.41
CA VAL A 490 -33.32 13.99 -20.71
C VAL A 490 -33.99 13.67 -19.39
N ARG A 491 -34.41 14.70 -18.67
CA ARG A 491 -35.44 14.57 -17.64
C ARG A 491 -36.67 13.98 -18.34
N SER A 492 -36.87 12.68 -18.18
CA SER A 492 -38.19 12.11 -18.45
C SER A 492 -39.11 12.70 -17.37
N ALA A 493 -39.86 13.73 -17.80
CA ALA A 493 -41.09 14.09 -17.12
C ALA A 493 -42.00 12.87 -17.27
N VAL A 494 -42.19 12.14 -16.18
CA VAL A 494 -43.30 11.23 -16.04
C VAL A 494 -44.37 12.01 -15.32
N ALA A 495 -45.43 12.25 -16.10
CA ALA A 495 -46.72 12.73 -15.63
C ALA A 495 -47.40 11.69 -14.71
#